data_6d1e2ede4e9f3f8bb440f7d4c12c275e
#
_entry.id   6d1e2ede4e9f3f8bb440f7d4c12c275e
#
_cell.length_a   1.000
_cell.length_b   1.000
_cell.length_c   1.000
_cell.angle_alpha   90.00
_cell.angle_beta   90.00
_cell.angle_gamma   90.00
#
_symmetry.space_group_name_H-M   'P 1'
#
loop_
_entity.id
_entity.type
_entity.pdbx_description
1 polymer ?
#
loop_
_entity_poly.entity_id
_entity_poly.type
_entity_poly.pdbx_seq_one_letter_code
_entity_poly.pdbx_strand_id
1 'polypeptide(L)'
;MNVQITPDELYAHRPDVLLPPDPEFVEEYAQAVQFGREVASRSSIAFVFLARNSMPWLPQTLALIEQTGACFESWSAFAMENDSVDSTKDVLTEWADNRQRQASLNTYARPHLSHTMTQERTVALAEYRNACRQWVQDGDSVDLVCVLDSDSWGGWSVDGLLTSVAHIARGDWWGLASYSWCEMNTPHGPYAAGYDAWACRWTWWNQRSHDWFHHLHLPVGSRPVEMNSAFGQLAVYRADAYLRGRYSGATCEHVPYHRSIAEHPDTRGRFGFNPSSRVVSFWVPEHGRQHQPN
;
A
#
# COMPACT_ATOMS: atom_id res chain seq x y z
N MET A 1 -24.20 -8.87 3.78
CA MET A 1 -24.12 -9.20 5.24
C MET A 1 -23.11 -8.27 5.84
N ASN A 2 -23.50 -7.44 6.83
CA ASN A 2 -22.52 -6.62 7.57
C ASN A 2 -21.69 -7.57 8.43
N VAL A 3 -20.46 -7.81 8.07
CA VAL A 3 -19.50 -8.50 8.93
C VAL A 3 -19.12 -7.49 10.02
N GLN A 4 -19.63 -7.68 11.21
CA GLN A 4 -19.20 -6.89 12.38
C GLN A 4 -17.87 -7.48 12.85
N ILE A 5 -16.78 -6.74 12.63
CA ILE A 5 -15.44 -7.13 13.09
C ILE A 5 -15.20 -6.42 14.43
N THR A 6 -14.82 -7.19 15.41
CA THR A 6 -14.54 -6.66 16.74
C THR A 6 -13.12 -6.04 16.79
N PRO A 7 -12.87 -5.09 17.73
CA PRO A 7 -11.51 -4.55 17.94
C PRO A 7 -10.46 -5.61 18.24
N ASP A 8 -10.83 -6.68 18.94
CA ASP A 8 -9.92 -7.79 19.26
C ASP A 8 -9.54 -8.60 18.01
N GLU A 9 -10.51 -8.84 17.11
CA GLU A 9 -10.23 -9.48 15.82
C GLU A 9 -9.32 -8.61 14.95
N LEU A 10 -9.57 -7.29 14.88
CA LEU A 10 -8.69 -6.36 14.19
C LEU A 10 -7.27 -6.39 14.77
N TYR A 11 -7.14 -6.43 16.08
CA TYR A 11 -5.83 -6.51 16.73
C TYR A 11 -5.12 -7.83 16.44
N ALA A 12 -5.81 -8.96 16.55
CA ALA A 12 -5.26 -10.28 16.31
C ALA A 12 -4.74 -10.45 14.87
N HIS A 13 -5.30 -9.72 13.91
CA HIS A 13 -4.91 -9.77 12.49
C HIS A 13 -3.97 -8.63 12.06
N ARG A 14 -3.42 -7.88 13.01
CA ARG A 14 -2.39 -6.88 12.68
C ARG A 14 -1.11 -7.54 12.19
N PRO A 15 -0.43 -6.94 11.21
CA PRO A 15 0.78 -7.52 10.63
C PRO A 15 1.86 -7.88 11.65
N ASP A 16 2.05 -7.05 12.68
CA ASP A 16 3.07 -7.28 13.71
C ASP A 16 2.76 -8.49 14.61
N VAL A 17 1.48 -8.87 14.73
CA VAL A 17 1.03 -10.04 15.50
C VAL A 17 1.08 -11.31 14.64
N LEU A 18 0.53 -11.24 13.42
CA LEU A 18 0.45 -12.40 12.52
C LEU A 18 1.80 -12.78 11.91
N LEU A 19 2.63 -11.79 11.64
CA LEU A 19 3.86 -11.92 10.87
C LEU A 19 5.01 -11.24 11.63
N PRO A 20 5.39 -11.76 12.81
CA PRO A 20 6.51 -11.21 13.56
C PRO A 20 7.82 -11.35 12.78
N PRO A 21 8.88 -10.60 13.14
CA PRO A 21 10.20 -10.80 12.56
C PRO A 21 10.64 -12.26 12.70
N ASP A 22 11.24 -12.79 11.64
CA ASP A 22 11.81 -14.14 11.67
C ASP A 22 12.96 -14.18 12.70
N PRO A 23 13.07 -15.23 13.53
CA PRO A 23 14.09 -15.33 14.55
C PRO A 23 15.52 -15.11 14.04
N GLU A 24 15.81 -15.48 12.80
CA GLU A 24 17.12 -15.29 12.16
C GLU A 24 17.42 -13.80 11.86
N PHE A 25 16.39 -12.95 11.69
CA PHE A 25 16.53 -11.55 11.26
C PHE A 25 16.07 -10.52 12.29
N VAL A 26 15.84 -10.91 13.54
CA VAL A 26 15.33 -10.01 14.59
C VAL A 26 16.22 -8.80 14.81
N GLU A 27 17.54 -9.00 14.82
CA GLU A 27 18.51 -7.92 15.07
C GLU A 27 18.56 -6.95 13.88
N GLU A 28 18.64 -7.46 12.65
CA GLU A 28 18.62 -6.65 11.42
C GLU A 28 17.34 -5.87 11.29
N TYR A 29 16.20 -6.49 11.62
CA TYR A 29 14.89 -5.82 11.64
C TYR A 29 14.88 -4.68 12.65
N ALA A 30 15.30 -4.93 13.89
CA ALA A 30 15.32 -3.91 14.95
C ALA A 30 16.24 -2.72 14.58
N GLN A 31 17.42 -3.01 14.04
CA GLN A 31 18.35 -1.98 13.56
C GLN A 31 17.76 -1.18 12.39
N ALA A 32 17.06 -1.83 11.46
CA ALA A 32 16.42 -1.16 10.34
C ALA A 32 15.26 -0.27 10.82
N VAL A 33 14.45 -0.73 11.78
CA VAL A 33 13.38 0.08 12.40
C VAL A 33 13.95 1.29 13.10
N GLN A 34 14.98 1.12 13.94
CA GLN A 34 15.60 2.24 14.64
C GLN A 34 16.15 3.28 13.66
N PHE A 35 16.93 2.87 12.68
CA PHE A 35 17.49 3.78 11.68
C PHE A 35 16.38 4.44 10.85
N GLY A 36 15.32 3.71 10.51
CA GLY A 36 14.15 4.27 9.83
C GLY A 36 13.45 5.35 10.65
N ARG A 37 13.32 5.18 11.97
CA ARG A 37 12.79 6.21 12.88
C ARG A 37 13.68 7.46 12.92
N GLU A 38 14.98 7.28 12.99
CA GLU A 38 15.94 8.39 12.98
C GLU A 38 15.86 9.18 11.66
N VAL A 39 15.70 8.51 10.53
CA VAL A 39 15.51 9.16 9.21
C VAL A 39 14.15 9.85 9.17
N ALA A 40 13.08 9.17 9.54
CA ALA A 40 11.72 9.71 9.51
C ALA A 40 11.58 10.98 10.36
N SER A 41 12.19 11.02 11.57
CA SER A 41 12.10 12.16 12.47
C SER A 41 12.69 13.48 11.91
N ARG A 42 13.36 13.41 10.77
CA ARG A 42 13.94 14.57 10.05
C ARG A 42 13.53 14.61 8.57
N SER A 43 12.51 13.86 8.21
CA SER A 43 11.99 13.77 6.84
C SER A 43 10.51 14.10 6.82
N SER A 44 10.06 14.61 5.69
CA SER A 44 8.64 14.83 5.40
C SER A 44 8.05 13.71 4.54
N ILE A 45 6.76 13.39 4.75
CA ILE A 45 6.06 12.37 3.98
C ILE A 45 4.67 12.84 3.55
N ALA A 46 4.29 12.50 2.31
CA ALA A 46 2.91 12.61 1.83
C ALA A 46 2.27 11.24 1.69
N PHE A 47 1.09 11.05 2.27
CA PHE A 47 0.26 9.85 2.07
C PHE A 47 -0.80 10.14 1.01
N VAL A 48 -0.92 9.27 0.02
CA VAL A 48 -1.94 9.40 -1.03
C VAL A 48 -2.66 8.08 -1.24
N PHE A 49 -3.98 8.14 -1.32
CA PHE A 49 -4.78 6.93 -1.47
C PHE A 49 -6.09 7.15 -2.22
N LEU A 50 -6.59 6.05 -2.77
CA LEU A 50 -7.92 6.00 -3.37
C LEU A 50 -8.91 5.43 -2.36
N ALA A 51 -10.14 5.93 -2.38
CA ALA A 51 -11.21 5.42 -1.54
C ALA A 51 -12.50 5.27 -2.35
N ARG A 52 -13.09 4.08 -2.27
CA ARG A 52 -14.43 3.80 -2.78
C ARG A 52 -15.03 2.63 -2.02
N ASN A 53 -16.13 2.88 -1.30
CA ASN A 53 -16.79 1.87 -0.47
C ASN A 53 -15.79 1.20 0.49
N SER A 54 -15.01 2.00 1.20
CA SER A 54 -13.88 1.55 2.04
C SER A 54 -14.28 1.22 3.48
N MET A 55 -15.58 1.22 3.77
CA MET A 55 -16.06 0.80 5.08
C MET A 55 -16.14 -0.74 5.19
N PRO A 56 -15.88 -1.30 6.37
CA PRO A 56 -15.60 -0.63 7.67
C PRO A 56 -14.11 -0.32 7.94
N TRP A 57 -13.21 -0.50 6.97
CA TRP A 57 -11.74 -0.45 7.16
C TRP A 57 -11.16 0.97 7.20
N LEU A 58 -11.84 1.92 6.58
CA LEU A 58 -11.33 3.29 6.42
C LEU A 58 -10.93 3.96 7.74
N PRO A 59 -11.71 3.90 8.84
CA PRO A 59 -11.30 4.52 10.10
C PRO A 59 -9.95 3.99 10.63
N GLN A 60 -9.70 2.68 10.51
CA GLN A 60 -8.42 2.08 10.86
C GLN A 60 -7.29 2.59 9.96
N THR A 61 -7.53 2.68 8.66
CA THR A 61 -6.56 3.20 7.69
C THR A 61 -6.16 4.63 8.03
N LEU A 62 -7.14 5.50 8.33
CA LEU A 62 -6.89 6.90 8.71
C LEU A 62 -6.09 7.00 10.01
N ALA A 63 -6.44 6.20 11.01
CA ALA A 63 -5.69 6.14 12.26
C ALA A 63 -4.24 5.67 12.06
N LEU A 64 -4.01 4.70 11.17
CA LEU A 64 -2.66 4.23 10.83
C LEU A 64 -1.86 5.28 10.04
N ILE A 65 -2.50 6.08 9.18
CA ILE A 65 -1.85 7.23 8.51
C ILE A 65 -1.36 8.21 9.57
N GLU A 66 -2.19 8.60 10.53
CA GLU A 66 -1.81 9.52 11.62
C GLU A 66 -0.70 8.94 12.50
N GLN A 67 -0.82 7.68 12.89
CA GLN A 67 0.20 6.99 13.68
C GLN A 67 1.54 6.92 12.95
N THR A 68 1.51 6.61 11.66
CA THR A 68 2.72 6.55 10.83
C THR A 68 3.29 7.95 10.61
N GLY A 69 2.43 8.91 10.30
CA GLY A 69 2.81 10.31 10.10
C GLY A 69 3.48 10.93 11.33
N ALA A 70 3.02 10.58 12.53
CA ALA A 70 3.62 11.04 13.79
C ALA A 70 5.09 10.58 13.99
N CYS A 71 5.59 9.64 13.18
CA CYS A 71 7.00 9.26 13.19
C CYS A 71 7.89 10.22 12.36
N PHE A 72 7.28 11.09 11.54
CA PHE A 72 7.98 11.99 10.63
C PHE A 72 8.07 13.42 11.20
N GLU A 73 9.02 14.21 10.71
CA GLU A 73 9.12 15.63 11.05
C GLU A 73 7.86 16.39 10.65
N SER A 74 7.35 16.09 9.46
CA SER A 74 6.07 16.60 8.97
C SER A 74 5.40 15.58 8.04
N TRP A 75 4.07 15.63 8.00
CA TRP A 75 3.32 14.79 7.11
C TRP A 75 2.07 15.48 6.58
N SER A 76 1.61 15.03 5.44
CA SER A 76 0.33 15.41 4.86
C SER A 76 -0.34 14.20 4.21
N ALA A 77 -1.66 14.26 4.00
CA ALA A 77 -2.39 13.17 3.39
C ALA A 77 -3.50 13.67 2.46
N PHE A 78 -3.70 12.94 1.36
CA PHE A 78 -4.74 13.21 0.37
C PHE A 78 -5.48 11.94 -0.01
N ALA A 79 -6.80 11.98 0.17
CA ALA A 79 -7.73 10.96 -0.27
C ALA A 79 -8.41 11.37 -1.60
N MET A 80 -8.31 10.51 -2.60
CA MET A 80 -9.11 10.62 -3.83
C MET A 80 -10.29 9.67 -3.73
N GLU A 81 -11.45 10.19 -3.39
CA GLU A 81 -12.70 9.42 -3.28
C GLU A 81 -13.50 9.52 -4.57
N ASN A 82 -14.14 8.43 -4.99
CA ASN A 82 -15.09 8.45 -6.09
C ASN A 82 -16.28 7.51 -5.88
N ASP A 83 -17.47 8.04 -6.08
CA ASP A 83 -18.71 7.27 -6.24
C ASP A 83 -19.07 6.28 -5.11
N SER A 84 -18.61 6.49 -3.88
CA SER A 84 -19.00 5.66 -2.74
C SER A 84 -20.49 5.78 -2.45
N VAL A 85 -21.07 4.65 -2.08
CA VAL A 85 -22.49 4.52 -1.68
C VAL A 85 -22.66 4.17 -0.19
N ASP A 86 -21.55 3.88 0.49
CA ASP A 86 -21.48 3.71 1.94
C ASP A 86 -21.06 5.02 2.64
N SER A 87 -20.75 4.98 3.93
CA SER A 87 -20.33 6.15 4.71
C SER A 87 -18.89 6.61 4.47
N THR A 88 -18.19 6.12 3.46
CA THR A 88 -16.82 6.52 3.13
C THR A 88 -16.68 8.04 2.96
N LYS A 89 -17.64 8.69 2.25
CA LYS A 89 -17.61 10.15 2.05
C LYS A 89 -17.76 10.93 3.34
N ASP A 90 -18.64 10.48 4.22
CA ASP A 90 -18.90 11.15 5.50
C ASP A 90 -17.67 11.09 6.39
N VAL A 91 -17.05 9.91 6.49
CA VAL A 91 -15.82 9.69 7.26
C VAL A 91 -14.66 10.53 6.72
N LEU A 92 -14.48 10.60 5.40
CA LEU A 92 -13.44 11.43 4.79
C LEU A 92 -13.72 12.92 4.96
N THR A 93 -14.98 13.35 4.91
CA THR A 93 -15.37 14.75 5.15
C THR A 93 -15.03 15.19 6.57
N GLU A 94 -15.31 14.33 7.56
CA GLU A 94 -14.97 14.59 8.96
C GLU A 94 -13.45 14.59 9.20
N TRP A 95 -12.74 13.68 8.56
CA TRP A 95 -11.30 13.54 8.74
C TRP A 95 -10.49 14.64 8.04
N ALA A 96 -10.92 15.07 6.85
CA ALA A 96 -10.23 16.07 6.01
C ALA A 96 -10.61 17.50 6.42
N ASP A 97 -10.20 17.92 7.60
CA ASP A 97 -10.60 19.16 8.24
C ASP A 97 -9.60 20.32 8.11
N ASN A 98 -8.42 20.08 7.54
CA ASN A 98 -7.33 21.07 7.51
C ASN A 98 -6.37 20.86 6.32
N ARG A 99 -5.32 21.69 6.25
CA ARG A 99 -4.31 21.63 5.17
C ARG A 99 -3.50 20.34 5.19
N GLN A 100 -3.33 19.73 6.35
CA GLN A 100 -2.56 18.49 6.52
C GLN A 100 -3.32 17.27 6.01
N ARG A 101 -4.66 17.26 6.16
CA ARG A 101 -5.56 16.17 5.77
C ARG A 101 -6.57 16.69 4.77
N GLN A 102 -6.49 16.23 3.54
CA GLN A 102 -7.34 16.68 2.44
C GLN A 102 -8.03 15.50 1.76
N ALA A 103 -9.22 15.73 1.25
CA ALA A 103 -9.96 14.78 0.45
C ALA A 103 -10.62 15.47 -0.75
N SER A 104 -10.58 14.81 -1.90
CA SER A 104 -11.35 15.18 -3.07
C SER A 104 -12.51 14.20 -3.22
N LEU A 105 -13.72 14.68 -2.98
CA LEU A 105 -14.94 13.88 -3.03
C LEU A 105 -15.62 14.06 -4.37
N ASN A 106 -15.69 13.01 -5.17
CA ASN A 106 -16.11 13.10 -6.56
C ASN A 106 -17.32 12.22 -6.85
N THR A 107 -18.09 12.61 -7.84
CA THR A 107 -19.18 11.83 -8.42
C THR A 107 -18.97 11.77 -9.91
N TYR A 108 -18.36 10.69 -10.37
CA TYR A 108 -18.14 10.44 -11.80
C TYR A 108 -19.22 9.57 -12.43
N ALA A 109 -20.15 9.05 -11.64
CA ALA A 109 -21.17 8.09 -12.04
C ALA A 109 -20.57 6.88 -12.78
N ARG A 110 -19.36 6.46 -12.41
CA ARG A 110 -18.71 5.30 -12.99
C ARG A 110 -19.21 4.01 -12.33
N PRO A 111 -19.40 2.92 -13.10
CA PRO A 111 -19.78 1.63 -12.51
C PRO A 111 -18.75 1.19 -11.48
N HIS A 112 -19.20 0.41 -10.49
CA HIS A 112 -18.29 -0.22 -9.54
C HIS A 112 -17.62 -1.43 -10.21
N LEU A 113 -16.35 -1.28 -10.55
CA LEU A 113 -15.54 -2.26 -11.27
C LEU A 113 -14.63 -3.06 -10.34
N SER A 114 -14.99 -3.18 -9.05
CA SER A 114 -14.21 -3.98 -8.10
C SER A 114 -14.08 -5.42 -8.60
N HIS A 115 -12.93 -6.03 -8.28
CA HIS A 115 -12.60 -7.43 -8.62
C HIS A 115 -12.58 -7.77 -10.13
N THR A 116 -12.66 -6.77 -11.01
CA THR A 116 -12.49 -7.00 -12.45
C THR A 116 -11.07 -6.62 -12.89
N MET A 117 -10.48 -7.40 -13.79
CA MET A 117 -9.19 -7.10 -14.42
C MET A 117 -9.40 -6.45 -15.79
N THR A 118 -10.35 -5.50 -15.89
CA THR A 118 -10.69 -4.84 -17.14
C THR A 118 -9.85 -3.59 -17.38
N GLN A 119 -9.64 -3.26 -18.65
CA GLN A 119 -8.93 -2.03 -19.02
C GLN A 119 -9.70 -0.77 -18.56
N GLU A 120 -11.02 -0.81 -18.53
CA GLU A 120 -11.84 0.28 -18.03
C GLU A 120 -11.50 0.60 -16.56
N ARG A 121 -11.38 -0.43 -15.72
CA ARG A 121 -10.97 -0.26 -14.33
C ARG A 121 -9.56 0.31 -14.21
N THR A 122 -8.59 -0.25 -14.93
CA THR A 122 -7.20 0.20 -14.84
C THR A 122 -7.01 1.64 -15.36
N VAL A 123 -7.77 2.05 -16.38
CA VAL A 123 -7.79 3.45 -16.85
C VAL A 123 -8.34 4.37 -15.77
N ALA A 124 -9.47 4.02 -15.14
CA ALA A 124 -10.04 4.82 -14.06
C ALA A 124 -9.09 4.94 -12.86
N LEU A 125 -8.48 3.83 -12.41
CA LEU A 125 -7.50 3.85 -11.32
C LEU A 125 -6.28 4.72 -11.68
N ALA A 126 -5.79 4.62 -12.91
CA ALA A 126 -4.67 5.43 -13.38
C ALA A 126 -5.00 6.94 -13.36
N GLU A 127 -6.22 7.33 -13.74
CA GLU A 127 -6.67 8.72 -13.66
C GLU A 127 -6.68 9.22 -12.21
N TYR A 128 -7.24 8.44 -11.29
CA TYR A 128 -7.33 8.82 -9.87
C TYR A 128 -5.94 8.89 -9.22
N ARG A 129 -5.05 7.93 -9.49
CA ARG A 129 -3.68 7.97 -8.97
C ARG A 129 -2.85 9.11 -9.59
N ASN A 130 -3.12 9.50 -10.84
CA ASN A 130 -2.50 10.71 -11.42
C ASN A 130 -3.03 11.99 -10.75
N ALA A 131 -4.28 12.04 -10.30
CA ALA A 131 -4.78 13.16 -9.50
C ALA A 131 -4.07 13.23 -8.13
N CYS A 132 -3.85 12.10 -7.48
CA CYS A 132 -3.03 12.03 -6.27
C CYS A 132 -1.59 12.52 -6.52
N ARG A 133 -0.99 12.09 -7.63
CA ARG A 133 0.34 12.54 -8.03
C ARG A 133 0.40 14.05 -8.28
N GLN A 134 -0.61 14.60 -8.95
CA GLN A 134 -0.72 16.04 -9.20
C GLN A 134 -0.82 16.82 -7.89
N TRP A 135 -1.61 16.34 -6.92
CA TRP A 135 -1.70 16.95 -5.60
C TRP A 135 -0.34 17.01 -4.89
N VAL A 136 0.47 15.94 -4.94
CA VAL A 136 1.85 15.96 -4.40
C VAL A 136 2.72 16.96 -5.14
N GLN A 137 2.59 17.05 -6.47
CA GLN A 137 3.39 17.97 -7.31
C GLN A 137 3.06 19.45 -7.03
N ASP A 138 1.80 19.77 -6.75
CA ASP A 138 1.33 21.12 -6.52
C ASP A 138 1.45 21.55 -5.04
N GLY A 139 1.69 20.60 -4.15
CA GLY A 139 1.83 20.83 -2.72
C GLY A 139 3.21 21.27 -2.28
N ASP A 140 3.40 21.28 -0.96
CA ASP A 140 4.72 21.54 -0.37
C ASP A 140 5.69 20.40 -0.73
N SER A 141 6.97 20.72 -0.91
CA SER A 141 7.99 19.71 -1.19
C SER A 141 8.09 18.70 -0.03
N VAL A 142 8.10 17.43 -0.36
CA VAL A 142 8.28 16.33 0.59
C VAL A 142 9.45 15.43 0.20
N ASP A 143 10.00 14.70 1.16
CA ASP A 143 11.11 13.77 0.92
C ASP A 143 10.60 12.42 0.40
N LEU A 144 9.47 11.97 0.94
CA LEU A 144 8.89 10.66 0.68
C LEU A 144 7.41 10.76 0.30
N VAL A 145 6.94 9.80 -0.48
CA VAL A 145 5.51 9.60 -0.78
C VAL A 145 5.14 8.16 -0.44
N CYS A 146 4.09 7.99 0.33
CA CYS A 146 3.46 6.70 0.61
C CYS A 146 2.16 6.60 -0.18
N VAL A 147 2.10 5.66 -1.11
CA VAL A 147 0.87 5.31 -1.83
C VAL A 147 0.26 4.11 -1.14
N LEU A 148 -1.03 4.16 -0.83
CA LEU A 148 -1.71 3.06 -0.15
C LEU A 148 -3.14 2.84 -0.65
N ASP A 149 -3.71 1.68 -0.33
CA ASP A 149 -5.14 1.37 -0.48
C ASP A 149 -5.86 1.57 0.86
N SER A 150 -7.12 1.98 0.79
CA SER A 150 -7.90 2.36 1.97
C SER A 150 -8.65 1.21 2.65
N ASP A 151 -8.55 0.00 2.10
CA ASP A 151 -9.39 -1.15 2.43
C ASP A 151 -8.61 -2.36 2.97
N SER A 152 -7.40 -2.16 3.44
CA SER A 152 -6.60 -3.22 4.07
C SER A 152 -7.20 -3.63 5.42
N TRP A 153 -7.58 -4.89 5.56
CA TRP A 153 -8.29 -5.38 6.75
C TRP A 153 -7.46 -5.36 8.03
N GLY A 154 -6.22 -5.85 7.97
CA GLY A 154 -5.30 -5.80 9.11
C GLY A 154 -4.43 -4.56 9.12
N GLY A 155 -4.56 -3.68 8.11
CA GLY A 155 -3.69 -2.52 7.95
C GLY A 155 -2.24 -2.90 7.66
N TRP A 156 -1.32 -2.05 8.04
CA TRP A 156 0.11 -2.24 7.83
C TRP A 156 0.92 -2.14 9.12
N SER A 157 2.13 -2.71 9.08
CA SER A 157 3.14 -2.55 10.12
C SER A 157 3.81 -1.18 10.00
N VAL A 158 3.67 -0.33 11.01
CA VAL A 158 4.35 0.97 11.06
C VAL A 158 5.87 0.76 11.13
N ASP A 159 6.34 -0.15 11.97
CA ASP A 159 7.76 -0.49 12.06
C ASP A 159 8.27 -1.09 10.74
N GLY A 160 7.44 -1.92 10.08
CA GLY A 160 7.75 -2.45 8.76
C GLY A 160 7.89 -1.36 7.70
N LEU A 161 7.02 -0.34 7.69
CA LEU A 161 7.14 0.82 6.81
C LEU A 161 8.45 1.58 7.09
N LEU A 162 8.79 1.78 8.37
CA LEU A 162 10.02 2.46 8.75
C LEU A 162 11.28 1.71 8.28
N THR A 163 11.25 0.38 8.15
CA THR A 163 12.35 -0.35 7.51
C THR A 163 12.48 0.00 6.03
N SER A 164 11.38 0.28 5.32
CA SER A 164 11.44 0.77 3.93
C SER A 164 12.09 2.15 3.86
N VAL A 165 11.76 3.05 4.80
CA VAL A 165 12.42 4.36 4.92
C VAL A 165 13.93 4.18 5.14
N ALA A 166 14.34 3.25 6.01
CA ALA A 166 15.75 2.95 6.27
C ALA A 166 16.49 2.48 5.01
N HIS A 167 15.89 1.57 4.25
CA HIS A 167 16.49 1.07 3.02
C HIS A 167 16.58 2.12 1.92
N ILE A 168 15.55 2.95 1.76
CA ILE A 168 15.55 4.08 0.81
C ILE A 168 16.64 5.08 1.17
N ALA A 169 16.78 5.43 2.45
CA ALA A 169 17.80 6.38 2.92
C ALA A 169 19.24 5.89 2.73
N ARG A 170 19.45 4.56 2.66
CA ARG A 170 20.76 3.98 2.31
C ARG A 170 21.14 4.16 0.84
N GLY A 171 20.21 4.66 -0.01
CA GLY A 171 20.50 5.14 -1.36
C GLY A 171 20.30 4.15 -2.51
N ASP A 172 20.06 2.88 -2.23
CA ASP A 172 19.95 1.86 -3.28
C ASP A 172 18.55 1.78 -3.91
N TRP A 173 17.52 2.33 -3.25
CA TRP A 173 16.13 2.17 -3.62
C TRP A 173 15.46 3.52 -3.91
N TRP A 174 14.77 3.62 -5.06
CA TRP A 174 13.90 4.75 -5.32
C TRP A 174 12.46 4.52 -4.82
N GLY A 175 12.10 3.28 -4.52
CA GLY A 175 10.83 2.90 -3.94
C GLY A 175 10.81 1.45 -3.51
N LEU A 176 9.98 1.16 -2.52
CA LEU A 176 9.76 -0.17 -1.97
C LEU A 176 8.27 -0.40 -1.71
N ALA A 177 7.73 -1.46 -2.31
CA ALA A 177 6.40 -1.96 -2.05
C ALA A 177 6.37 -2.85 -0.81
N SER A 178 5.21 -2.98 -0.20
CA SER A 178 4.96 -3.90 0.91
C SER A 178 4.76 -5.32 0.43
N TYR A 179 5.11 -6.26 1.28
CA TYR A 179 4.80 -7.67 1.13
C TYR A 179 3.46 -7.94 1.81
N SER A 180 2.43 -8.07 1.00
CA SER A 180 1.05 -8.16 1.46
C SER A 180 0.60 -9.60 1.59
N TRP A 181 -0.20 -9.88 2.59
CA TRP A 181 -0.73 -11.20 2.91
C TRP A 181 -2.25 -11.23 2.83
N CYS A 182 -2.76 -12.32 2.33
CA CYS A 182 -4.19 -12.63 2.39
C CYS A 182 -4.40 -14.09 2.81
N GLU A 183 -5.57 -14.38 3.35
CA GLU A 183 -6.01 -15.74 3.57
C GLU A 183 -6.81 -16.22 2.34
N MET A 184 -6.40 -17.34 1.78
CA MET A 184 -7.08 -17.98 0.67
C MET A 184 -7.68 -19.33 1.13
N ASN A 185 -8.94 -19.57 0.77
CA ASN A 185 -9.60 -20.83 1.04
C ASN A 185 -9.27 -21.87 -0.02
N THR A 186 -8.92 -23.07 0.43
CA THR A 186 -8.76 -24.25 -0.41
C THR A 186 -9.65 -25.37 0.06
N PRO A 187 -9.84 -26.45 -0.75
CA PRO A 187 -10.52 -27.66 -0.29
C PRO A 187 -9.89 -28.31 0.95
N HIS A 188 -8.64 -27.97 1.26
CA HIS A 188 -7.89 -28.49 2.41
C HIS A 188 -7.85 -27.53 3.60
N GLY A 189 -8.57 -26.41 3.53
CA GLY A 189 -8.61 -25.36 4.55
C GLY A 189 -7.95 -24.05 4.10
N PRO A 190 -7.99 -23.02 4.96
CA PRO A 190 -7.38 -21.74 4.67
C PRO A 190 -5.85 -21.82 4.71
N TYR A 191 -5.19 -21.01 3.88
CA TYR A 191 -3.75 -20.83 3.94
C TYR A 191 -3.38 -19.36 3.68
N ALA A 192 -2.27 -18.91 4.25
CA ALA A 192 -1.73 -17.59 4.02
C ALA A 192 -0.99 -17.54 2.67
N ALA A 193 -1.30 -16.56 1.85
CA ALA A 193 -0.74 -16.37 0.52
C ALA A 193 -0.25 -14.93 0.32
N GLY A 194 0.73 -14.76 -0.57
CA GLY A 194 1.09 -13.43 -1.06
C GLY A 194 -0.07 -12.80 -1.82
N TYR A 195 -0.36 -11.53 -1.54
CA TYR A 195 -1.40 -10.76 -2.22
C TYR A 195 -0.80 -9.80 -3.25
N ASP A 196 -1.62 -9.46 -4.26
CA ASP A 196 -1.30 -8.51 -5.34
C ASP A 196 -0.30 -9.03 -6.37
N ALA A 197 -0.45 -10.30 -6.74
CA ALA A 197 0.28 -10.88 -7.85
C ALA A 197 0.10 -10.11 -9.18
N TRP A 198 -0.99 -9.35 -9.32
CA TRP A 198 -1.30 -8.60 -10.53
C TRP A 198 -0.37 -7.39 -10.73
N ALA A 199 0.03 -6.70 -9.67
CA ALA A 199 1.03 -5.61 -9.74
C ALA A 199 2.47 -6.15 -9.76
N CYS A 200 2.68 -7.39 -9.34
CA CYS A 200 4.01 -7.97 -9.19
C CYS A 200 4.63 -8.37 -10.53
N ARG A 201 5.83 -7.88 -10.80
CA ARG A 201 6.60 -8.18 -12.02
C ARG A 201 8.07 -8.37 -11.66
N TRP A 202 8.54 -9.58 -11.83
CA TRP A 202 9.98 -9.87 -11.80
C TRP A 202 10.66 -9.35 -13.07
N THR A 203 9.98 -9.53 -14.21
CA THR A 203 10.34 -8.97 -15.51
C THR A 203 9.19 -8.14 -16.03
N TRP A 204 9.43 -7.29 -17.05
CA TRP A 204 8.35 -6.48 -17.66
C TRP A 204 7.35 -7.30 -18.48
N TRP A 205 7.62 -8.57 -18.71
CA TRP A 205 6.72 -9.46 -19.44
C TRP A 205 5.45 -9.75 -18.64
N ASN A 206 4.32 -9.77 -19.34
CA ASN A 206 3.06 -10.15 -18.74
C ASN A 206 3.07 -11.66 -18.44
N GLN A 207 3.05 -12.02 -17.19
CA GLN A 207 2.96 -13.42 -16.77
C GLN A 207 1.48 -13.82 -16.72
N ARG A 208 1.15 -14.89 -17.39
CA ARG A 208 -0.23 -15.42 -17.40
C ARG A 208 -0.60 -16.15 -16.10
N SER A 209 0.39 -16.68 -15.40
CA SER A 209 0.22 -17.33 -14.10
C SER A 209 0.92 -16.52 -13.02
N HIS A 210 0.20 -16.24 -11.94
CA HIS A 210 0.70 -15.55 -10.76
C HIS A 210 0.90 -16.50 -9.58
N ASP A 211 0.71 -17.79 -9.77
CA ASP A 211 0.69 -18.83 -8.73
C ASP A 211 1.98 -18.84 -7.90
N TRP A 212 3.13 -18.62 -8.54
CA TRP A 212 4.39 -18.54 -7.84
C TRP A 212 4.42 -17.46 -6.75
N PHE A 213 3.77 -16.32 -6.96
CA PHE A 213 3.75 -15.22 -5.99
C PHE A 213 2.92 -15.57 -4.77
N HIS A 214 1.83 -16.30 -4.94
CA HIS A 214 1.01 -16.76 -3.81
C HIS A 214 1.77 -17.70 -2.87
N HIS A 215 2.76 -18.40 -3.38
CA HIS A 215 3.61 -19.33 -2.61
C HIS A 215 4.97 -18.75 -2.25
N LEU A 216 5.25 -17.49 -2.60
CA LEU A 216 6.49 -16.84 -2.22
C LEU A 216 6.39 -16.39 -0.75
N HIS A 217 7.18 -17.01 0.10
CA HIS A 217 7.31 -16.66 1.52
C HIS A 217 8.71 -16.14 1.78
N LEU A 218 8.82 -14.90 2.20
CA LEU A 218 10.08 -14.28 2.54
C LEU A 218 10.12 -13.98 4.04
N PRO A 219 11.23 -14.28 4.73
CA PRO A 219 11.36 -14.00 6.15
C PRO A 219 11.25 -12.50 6.44
N VAL A 220 10.45 -12.15 7.43
CA VAL A 220 10.36 -10.78 7.92
C VAL A 220 11.69 -10.38 8.57
N GLY A 221 12.24 -9.25 8.17
CA GLY A 221 13.58 -8.81 8.58
C GLY A 221 14.64 -9.04 7.49
N SER A 222 14.37 -9.93 6.53
CA SER A 222 15.29 -10.13 5.41
C SER A 222 15.37 -8.89 4.51
N ARG A 223 16.40 -8.85 3.66
CA ARG A 223 16.66 -7.71 2.76
C ARG A 223 15.56 -7.57 1.70
N PRO A 224 15.26 -6.34 1.26
CA PRO A 224 14.38 -6.11 0.15
C PRO A 224 14.80 -6.86 -1.11
N VAL A 225 13.80 -7.34 -1.87
CA VAL A 225 13.98 -8.08 -3.11
C VAL A 225 13.70 -7.18 -4.29
N GLU A 226 14.65 -7.11 -5.23
CA GLU A 226 14.51 -6.30 -6.44
C GLU A 226 13.40 -6.83 -7.33
N MET A 227 12.53 -5.93 -7.76
CA MET A 227 11.41 -6.22 -8.64
C MET A 227 11.27 -5.08 -9.66
N ASN A 228 10.75 -5.39 -10.83
CA ASN A 228 10.39 -4.35 -11.80
C ASN A 228 9.11 -3.61 -11.39
N SER A 229 8.16 -4.32 -10.77
CA SER A 229 6.94 -3.74 -10.23
C SER A 229 6.41 -4.59 -9.09
N ALA A 230 5.82 -3.94 -8.09
CA ALA A 230 5.03 -4.51 -7.02
C ALA A 230 4.21 -3.40 -6.34
N PHE A 231 3.19 -3.74 -5.55
CA PHE A 231 2.47 -2.74 -4.77
C PHE A 231 2.09 -3.28 -3.38
N GLY A 232 1.28 -4.34 -3.32
CA GLY A 232 0.91 -4.95 -2.05
C GLY A 232 0.13 -4.01 -1.14
N GLN A 233 -0.77 -3.21 -1.69
CA GLN A 233 -1.61 -2.22 -1.01
C GLN A 233 -0.87 -1.05 -0.31
N LEU A 234 0.46 -1.06 -0.28
CA LEU A 234 1.27 0.05 0.23
C LEU A 234 2.66 0.06 -0.41
N ALA A 235 3.11 1.24 -0.81
CA ALA A 235 4.47 1.44 -1.29
C ALA A 235 5.00 2.81 -0.89
N VAL A 236 6.28 2.86 -0.51
CA VAL A 236 6.99 4.09 -0.16
C VAL A 236 7.99 4.42 -1.27
N TYR A 237 8.03 5.67 -1.68
CA TYR A 237 8.89 6.17 -2.75
C TYR A 237 9.67 7.39 -2.28
N ARG A 238 10.85 7.60 -2.84
CA ARG A 238 11.42 8.94 -2.87
C ARG A 238 10.50 9.86 -3.68
N ALA A 239 10.25 11.06 -3.21
CA ALA A 239 9.31 11.98 -3.85
C ALA A 239 9.76 12.36 -5.27
N ASP A 240 11.07 12.55 -5.50
CA ASP A 240 11.61 12.84 -6.81
C ASP A 240 11.35 11.71 -7.83
N ALA A 241 11.47 10.45 -7.40
CA ALA A 241 11.16 9.30 -8.24
C ALA A 241 9.64 9.16 -8.47
N TYR A 242 8.83 9.32 -7.43
CA TYR A 242 7.37 9.28 -7.53
C TYR A 242 6.84 10.28 -8.57
N LEU A 243 7.34 11.51 -8.56
CA LEU A 243 6.91 12.57 -9.46
C LEU A 243 7.34 12.36 -10.92
N ARG A 244 8.38 11.56 -11.19
CA ARG A 244 8.77 11.15 -12.55
C ARG A 244 7.82 10.13 -13.17
N GLY A 245 7.12 9.36 -12.33
CA GLY A 245 6.20 8.32 -12.79
C GLY A 245 4.92 8.89 -13.38
N ARG A 246 4.29 8.10 -14.27
CA ARG A 246 2.96 8.38 -14.82
C ARG A 246 2.14 7.11 -14.87
N TYR A 247 1.00 7.14 -14.22
CA TYR A 247 0.05 6.03 -14.27
C TYR A 247 -0.64 5.96 -15.62
N SER A 248 -0.85 4.74 -16.12
CA SER A 248 -1.67 4.47 -17.31
C SER A 248 -2.44 3.16 -17.13
N GLY A 249 -3.55 3.03 -17.85
CA GLY A 249 -4.45 1.88 -17.77
C GLY A 249 -4.11 0.75 -18.73
N ALA A 250 -2.89 0.65 -19.24
CA ALA A 250 -2.52 -0.37 -20.23
C ALA A 250 -2.54 -1.80 -19.65
N THR A 251 -2.33 -1.94 -18.35
CA THR A 251 -2.44 -3.16 -17.54
C THR A 251 -2.72 -2.74 -16.10
N CYS A 252 -2.40 -3.55 -15.08
CA CYS A 252 -2.38 -3.05 -13.70
C CYS A 252 -1.60 -1.73 -13.66
N GLU A 253 -2.23 -0.65 -13.20
CA GLU A 253 -1.74 0.72 -13.34
C GLU A 253 -0.37 0.96 -12.70
N HIS A 254 0.00 0.17 -11.70
CA HIS A 254 1.32 0.23 -11.06
C HIS A 254 2.45 -0.25 -12.00
N VAL A 255 2.18 -1.18 -12.91
CA VAL A 255 3.20 -1.74 -13.80
C VAL A 255 3.74 -0.69 -14.77
N PRO A 256 2.91 0.00 -15.60
CA PRO A 256 3.38 1.09 -16.44
C PRO A 256 3.91 2.28 -15.63
N TYR A 257 3.40 2.53 -14.43
CA TYR A 257 3.91 3.56 -13.54
C TYR A 257 5.38 3.29 -13.15
N HIS A 258 5.67 2.12 -12.60
CA HIS A 258 7.04 1.75 -12.22
C HIS A 258 7.98 1.71 -13.43
N ARG A 259 7.48 1.25 -14.57
CA ARG A 259 8.24 1.25 -15.82
C ARG A 259 8.63 2.67 -16.25
N SER A 260 7.69 3.62 -16.18
CA SER A 260 7.96 5.02 -16.54
C SER A 260 8.99 5.69 -15.62
N ILE A 261 9.04 5.30 -14.33
CA ILE A 261 10.10 5.74 -13.42
C ILE A 261 11.44 5.10 -13.77
N ALA A 262 11.46 3.77 -13.94
CA ALA A 262 12.69 3.03 -14.22
C ALA A 262 13.36 3.46 -15.53
N GLU A 263 12.58 3.78 -16.56
CA GLU A 263 13.06 4.24 -17.87
C GLU A 263 13.41 5.74 -17.90
N HIS A 264 13.10 6.50 -16.85
CA HIS A 264 13.41 7.93 -16.81
C HIS A 264 14.93 8.14 -16.64
N PRO A 265 15.59 8.99 -17.47
CA PRO A 265 17.05 9.11 -17.52
C PRO A 265 17.69 9.59 -16.21
N ASP A 266 16.93 10.32 -15.38
CA ASP A 266 17.41 10.84 -14.10
C ASP A 266 17.10 9.93 -12.91
N THR A 267 16.41 8.81 -13.11
CA THR A 267 16.15 7.87 -12.02
C THR A 267 17.44 7.11 -11.69
N ARG A 268 17.75 7.07 -10.41
CA ARG A 268 18.89 6.31 -9.85
C ARG A 268 18.39 5.36 -8.79
N GLY A 269 19.05 4.20 -8.73
CA GLY A 269 18.65 3.11 -7.84
C GLY A 269 17.63 2.17 -8.48
N ARG A 270 17.04 1.32 -7.69
CA ARG A 270 16.15 0.22 -8.09
C ARG A 270 14.84 0.27 -7.33
N PHE A 271 13.89 -0.53 -7.76
CA PHE A 271 12.63 -0.77 -7.08
C PHE A 271 12.55 -2.22 -6.59
N GLY A 272 11.76 -2.45 -5.57
CA GLY A 272 11.54 -3.79 -5.08
C GLY A 272 10.38 -3.86 -4.10
N PHE A 273 10.27 -5.00 -3.43
CA PHE A 273 9.42 -5.12 -2.26
C PHE A 273 10.21 -5.47 -1.01
N ASN A 274 9.72 -5.00 0.11
CA ASN A 274 10.35 -5.17 1.41
C ASN A 274 9.55 -6.19 2.23
N PRO A 275 10.13 -7.36 2.54
CA PRO A 275 9.46 -8.38 3.35
C PRO A 275 9.07 -7.91 4.75
N SER A 276 9.76 -6.89 5.25
CA SER A 276 9.48 -6.28 6.56
C SER A 276 8.32 -5.29 6.52
N SER A 277 8.04 -4.67 5.37
CA SER A 277 6.87 -3.81 5.18
C SER A 277 5.65 -4.68 4.88
N ARG A 278 4.90 -5.02 5.89
CA ARG A 278 3.83 -6.01 5.85
C ARG A 278 2.47 -5.33 5.86
N VAL A 279 1.57 -5.81 5.01
CA VAL A 279 0.16 -5.46 5.00
C VAL A 279 -0.64 -6.74 5.15
N VAL A 280 -1.68 -6.74 5.95
CA VAL A 280 -2.69 -7.80 5.92
C VAL A 280 -3.87 -7.31 5.10
N SER A 281 -3.99 -7.87 3.89
CA SER A 281 -4.97 -7.44 2.90
C SER A 281 -6.38 -7.87 3.28
N PHE A 282 -6.56 -9.17 3.50
CA PHE A 282 -7.81 -9.71 4.02
C PHE A 282 -7.58 -11.08 4.68
N TRP A 283 -8.52 -11.49 5.55
CA TRP A 283 -8.58 -12.83 6.16
C TRP A 283 -10.02 -13.30 6.23
N VAL A 284 -10.22 -14.58 6.45
CA VAL A 284 -11.56 -15.15 6.64
C VAL A 284 -11.81 -15.27 8.14
N PRO A 285 -12.68 -14.42 8.74
CA PRO A 285 -13.00 -14.52 10.14
C PRO A 285 -13.66 -15.85 10.43
N GLU A 286 -13.20 -16.58 11.44
CA GLU A 286 -13.71 -17.89 11.85
C GLU A 286 -13.75 -18.89 10.67
N HIS A 287 -13.07 -19.97 10.77
CA HIS A 287 -13.01 -21.04 9.77
C HIS A 287 -14.37 -21.31 9.12
N GLY A 288 -14.62 -20.75 7.95
CA GLY A 288 -15.82 -20.96 7.16
C GLY A 288 -16.64 -19.74 6.75
N ARG A 289 -16.36 -18.53 7.23
CA ARG A 289 -16.98 -17.33 6.67
C ARG A 289 -16.21 -16.89 5.43
N GLN A 290 -16.71 -17.25 4.28
CA GLN A 290 -16.24 -16.65 3.03
C GLN A 290 -16.66 -15.17 3.03
N HIS A 291 -15.70 -14.27 3.13
CA HIS A 291 -15.93 -12.91 2.74
C HIS A 291 -15.72 -12.84 1.22
N GLN A 292 -16.80 -12.64 0.49
CA GLN A 292 -16.67 -12.15 -0.87
C GLN A 292 -16.48 -10.64 -0.74
N PRO A 293 -15.34 -10.10 -1.18
CA PRO A 293 -15.20 -8.67 -1.27
C PRO A 293 -16.30 -8.13 -2.18
N ASN A 294 -17.07 -7.17 -1.70
CA ASN A 294 -18.12 -6.50 -2.47
C ASN A 294 -17.54 -5.66 -3.59
#